data_095ec3e231cce08a412ac9b3300fe0ef
#
_entry.id   095ec3e231cce08a412ac9b3300fe0ef
#
_cell.length_a   1.000
_cell.length_b   1.000
_cell.length_c   1.000
_cell.angle_alpha   90.00
_cell.angle_beta   90.00
_cell.angle_gamma   90.00
#
_symmetry.space_group_name_H-M   'P 1'
#
loop_
_entity.id
_entity.type
_entity.pdbx_description
1 polymer ?
#
loop_
_entity_poly.entity_id
_entity_poly.type
_entity_poly.pdbx_seq_one_letter_code
_entity_poly.pdbx_strand_id
1 'polypeptide(L)'
;DGIYVQNHLMEKGDTTGPISAEYILKDPTVEFAVLETARGGILRSGLGFSRCDIGIITNIQEDHLGMADINTLDDLARVKATVVRSIKKDGWAVLNAEDEYCLKIAKDLNCNIAYFSLDENNETALKLAKEGKIVAVYENGFITIKKGEWKIRVEKATHVPLTLGGKAKFMI
;
A
#
# COMPACT_ATOMS: atom_id res chain seq x y z
N ASP A 1 8.63 -6.62 -14.42
CA ASP A 1 7.31 -7.04 -13.94
C ASP A 1 7.17 -8.53 -14.20
N GLY A 2 6.48 -9.24 -13.29
CA GLY A 2 6.30 -10.68 -13.39
C GLY A 2 5.93 -11.34 -12.06
N ILE A 3 5.69 -12.64 -12.12
CA ILE A 3 5.49 -13.48 -10.94
C ILE A 3 6.84 -14.04 -10.50
N TYR A 4 7.17 -13.82 -9.23
CA TYR A 4 8.39 -14.35 -8.61
C TYR A 4 8.01 -15.22 -7.42
N VAL A 5 8.64 -16.40 -7.33
CA VAL A 5 8.58 -17.30 -6.16
C VAL A 5 10.00 -17.54 -5.69
N GLN A 6 10.32 -17.25 -4.43
CA GLN A 6 11.66 -17.40 -3.85
C GLN A 6 12.79 -16.77 -4.73
N ASN A 7 12.56 -15.56 -5.25
CA ASN A 7 13.43 -14.85 -6.18
C ASN A 7 13.59 -15.46 -7.59
N HIS A 8 12.87 -16.53 -7.93
CA HIS A 8 12.82 -17.08 -9.28
C HIS A 8 11.66 -16.47 -10.05
N LEU A 9 11.95 -15.94 -11.25
CA LEU A 9 10.92 -15.45 -12.18
C LEU A 9 10.17 -16.66 -12.76
N MET A 10 8.89 -16.78 -12.44
CA MET A 10 8.00 -17.85 -12.92
C MET A 10 7.28 -17.43 -14.21
N GLU A 11 6.84 -16.17 -14.28
CA GLU A 11 6.16 -15.62 -15.44
C GLU A 11 6.55 -14.15 -15.61
N LYS A 12 6.80 -13.72 -16.85
CA LYS A 12 7.16 -12.34 -17.20
C LYS A 12 5.96 -11.64 -17.84
N GLY A 13 5.68 -10.41 -17.39
CA GLY A 13 4.64 -9.56 -17.98
C GLY A 13 3.87 -8.76 -16.96
N ASP A 14 2.74 -8.19 -17.39
CA ASP A 14 1.79 -7.54 -16.48
C ASP A 14 1.01 -8.61 -15.70
N THR A 15 1.40 -8.80 -14.49
CA THR A 15 0.87 -9.83 -13.57
C THR A 15 0.16 -9.22 -12.35
N THR A 16 -0.34 -7.98 -12.47
CA THR A 16 -1.02 -7.24 -11.40
C THR A 16 -2.51 -7.60 -11.24
N GLY A 17 -2.95 -8.66 -11.91
CA GLY A 17 -4.35 -9.10 -11.92
C GLY A 17 -4.66 -10.27 -10.99
N PRO A 18 -5.97 -10.58 -10.81
CA PRO A 18 -6.44 -11.63 -9.90
C PRO A 18 -5.96 -13.05 -10.27
N ILE A 19 -5.74 -13.34 -11.54
CA ILE A 19 -5.24 -14.65 -12.01
C ILE A 19 -3.82 -14.90 -11.45
N SER A 20 -2.96 -13.87 -11.47
CA SER A 20 -1.61 -13.95 -10.92
C SER A 20 -1.63 -14.11 -9.40
N ALA A 21 -2.55 -13.41 -8.72
CA ALA A 21 -2.76 -13.57 -7.29
C ALA A 21 -3.17 -15.01 -6.94
N GLU A 22 -4.16 -15.57 -7.65
CA GLU A 22 -4.57 -16.95 -7.47
C GLU A 22 -3.45 -17.97 -7.74
N TYR A 23 -2.63 -17.73 -8.76
CA TYR A 23 -1.49 -18.59 -9.09
C TYR A 23 -0.51 -18.68 -7.91
N ILE A 24 -0.10 -17.54 -7.36
CA ILE A 24 0.80 -17.47 -6.20
C ILE A 24 0.18 -18.09 -4.95
N LEU A 25 -1.09 -17.79 -4.67
CA LEU A 25 -1.76 -18.26 -3.45
C LEU A 25 -2.10 -19.76 -3.46
N LYS A 26 -2.03 -20.42 -4.61
CA LYS A 26 -2.17 -21.89 -4.73
C LYS A 26 -0.85 -22.64 -4.54
N ASP A 27 0.29 -21.96 -4.55
CA ASP A 27 1.60 -22.59 -4.36
C ASP A 27 1.81 -22.89 -2.85
N PRO A 28 1.92 -24.16 -2.47
CA PRO A 28 2.05 -24.56 -1.06
C PRO A 28 3.40 -24.16 -0.44
N THR A 29 4.37 -23.72 -1.21
CA THR A 29 5.68 -23.28 -0.73
C THR A 29 5.70 -21.80 -0.38
N VAL A 30 4.65 -21.05 -0.71
CA VAL A 30 4.52 -19.62 -0.44
C VAL A 30 3.97 -19.40 0.96
N GLU A 31 4.80 -18.90 1.87
CA GLU A 31 4.40 -18.49 3.22
C GLU A 31 3.96 -17.02 3.28
N PHE A 32 4.57 -16.17 2.45
CA PHE A 32 4.25 -14.75 2.32
C PHE A 32 4.04 -14.38 0.85
N ALA A 33 2.90 -13.76 0.55
CA ALA A 33 2.60 -13.24 -0.77
C ALA A 33 2.53 -11.70 -0.73
N VAL A 34 3.28 -11.03 -1.60
CA VAL A 34 3.17 -9.60 -1.86
C VAL A 34 2.57 -9.43 -3.25
N LEU A 35 1.34 -8.92 -3.31
CA LEU A 35 0.54 -8.87 -4.53
C LEU A 35 0.29 -7.40 -4.91
N GLU A 36 0.81 -6.99 -6.04
CA GLU A 36 0.40 -5.73 -6.67
C GLU A 36 -0.98 -5.92 -7.28
N THR A 37 -1.88 -4.96 -7.04
CA THR A 37 -3.27 -5.05 -7.46
C THR A 37 -3.66 -3.82 -8.27
N ALA A 38 -3.68 -3.98 -9.57
CA ALA A 38 -4.05 -2.89 -10.47
C ALA A 38 -5.57 -2.70 -10.53
N ARG A 39 -5.99 -1.44 -10.65
CA ARG A 39 -7.39 -1.03 -10.82
C ARG A 39 -8.14 -1.85 -11.86
N GLY A 40 -7.54 -2.02 -13.04
CA GLY A 40 -8.18 -2.76 -14.15
C GLY A 40 -8.45 -4.23 -13.81
N GLY A 41 -7.60 -4.87 -13.01
CA GLY A 41 -7.81 -6.21 -12.51
C GLY A 41 -9.00 -6.27 -11.56
N ILE A 42 -9.06 -5.35 -10.59
CA ILE A 42 -10.16 -5.25 -9.62
C ILE A 42 -11.51 -5.10 -10.33
N LEU A 43 -11.60 -4.21 -11.29
CA LEU A 43 -12.85 -3.94 -12.03
C LEU A 43 -13.33 -5.13 -12.86
N ARG A 44 -12.41 -5.87 -13.49
CA ARG A 44 -12.78 -6.99 -14.35
C ARG A 44 -13.10 -8.27 -13.61
N SER A 45 -12.36 -8.56 -12.53
CA SER A 45 -12.38 -9.90 -11.93
C SER A 45 -12.13 -9.91 -10.41
N GLY A 46 -12.12 -8.72 -9.76
CA GLY A 46 -11.87 -8.62 -8.34
C GLY A 46 -10.40 -8.78 -7.97
N LEU A 47 -10.15 -9.26 -6.74
CA LEU A 47 -8.79 -9.32 -6.17
C LEU A 47 -8.06 -10.65 -6.41
N GLY A 48 -8.79 -11.74 -6.70
CA GLY A 48 -8.25 -13.10 -6.73
C GLY A 48 -8.05 -13.71 -5.33
N PHE A 49 -8.46 -12.99 -4.28
CA PHE A 49 -8.48 -13.45 -2.88
C PHE A 49 -9.64 -12.79 -2.13
N SER A 50 -10.10 -13.40 -1.06
CA SER A 50 -11.23 -12.90 -0.26
C SER A 50 -10.79 -12.05 0.93
N ARG A 51 -9.60 -12.30 1.48
CA ARG A 51 -9.05 -11.60 2.66
C ARG A 51 -7.54 -11.47 2.55
N CYS A 52 -6.99 -10.40 3.15
CA CYS A 52 -5.56 -10.20 3.32
C CYS A 52 -5.24 -9.79 4.76
N ASP A 53 -3.99 -9.92 5.14
CA ASP A 53 -3.49 -9.52 6.46
C ASP A 53 -3.09 -8.05 6.45
N ILE A 54 -2.50 -7.59 5.34
CA ILE A 54 -2.07 -6.20 5.15
C ILE A 54 -2.55 -5.72 3.77
N GLY A 55 -3.13 -4.54 3.73
CA GLY A 55 -3.47 -3.84 2.50
C GLY A 55 -2.87 -2.44 2.48
N ILE A 56 -2.32 -2.03 1.35
CA ILE A 56 -1.63 -0.75 1.20
C ILE A 56 -2.28 0.05 0.08
N ILE A 57 -2.56 1.34 0.32
CA ILE A 57 -2.89 2.32 -0.72
C ILE A 57 -1.81 3.40 -0.71
N THR A 58 -1.06 3.50 -1.80
CA THR A 58 0.04 4.46 -1.91
C THR A 58 -0.46 5.87 -2.19
N ASN A 59 -1.42 6.02 -3.09
CA ASN A 59 -2.06 7.28 -3.43
C ASN A 59 -3.37 7.06 -4.21
N ILE A 60 -4.19 8.12 -4.29
CA ILE A 60 -5.37 8.19 -5.13
C ILE A 60 -5.29 9.51 -5.90
N GLN A 61 -4.73 9.46 -7.09
CA GLN A 61 -4.52 10.61 -7.96
C GLN A 61 -5.22 10.39 -9.30
N GLU A 62 -5.38 11.47 -10.07
CA GLU A 62 -5.94 11.41 -11.43
C GLU A 62 -5.08 10.54 -12.33
N ASP A 63 -5.40 9.27 -12.38
CA ASP A 63 -4.76 8.29 -13.23
C ASP A 63 -5.83 7.47 -13.94
N HIS A 64 -5.80 7.52 -15.29
CA HIS A 64 -6.72 6.77 -16.16
C HIS A 64 -8.21 7.03 -15.88
N LEU A 65 -8.62 8.26 -15.55
CA LEU A 65 -10.04 8.64 -15.50
C LEU A 65 -10.68 8.53 -16.89
N GLY A 66 -12.00 8.28 -16.94
CA GLY A 66 -12.76 8.10 -18.20
C GLY A 66 -12.71 6.69 -18.77
N MET A 67 -12.12 5.71 -18.07
CA MET A 67 -12.07 4.31 -18.49
C MET A 67 -12.89 3.42 -17.55
N ALA A 68 -13.69 2.51 -18.13
CA ALA A 68 -14.49 1.52 -17.41
C ALA A 68 -15.39 2.13 -16.31
N ASP A 69 -16.13 3.19 -16.68
CA ASP A 69 -17.07 3.93 -15.82
C ASP A 69 -16.45 4.61 -14.57
N ILE A 70 -15.11 4.74 -14.53
CA ILE A 70 -14.40 5.50 -13.50
C ILE A 70 -14.16 6.91 -14.01
N ASN A 71 -15.04 7.83 -13.64
CA ASN A 71 -15.03 9.20 -14.13
C ASN A 71 -14.54 10.22 -13.11
N THR A 72 -14.51 9.84 -11.83
CA THR A 72 -14.13 10.70 -10.71
C THR A 72 -13.09 10.06 -9.81
N LEU A 73 -12.40 10.90 -9.02
CA LEU A 73 -11.50 10.41 -7.98
C LEU A 73 -12.25 9.61 -6.89
N ASP A 74 -13.51 9.93 -6.62
CA ASP A 74 -14.35 9.15 -5.70
C ASP A 74 -14.63 7.74 -6.22
N ASP A 75 -14.82 7.58 -7.54
CA ASP A 75 -14.96 6.26 -8.16
C ASP A 75 -13.66 5.48 -8.04
N LEU A 76 -12.53 6.12 -8.35
CA LEU A 76 -11.20 5.51 -8.22
C LEU A 76 -10.90 5.11 -6.77
N ALA A 77 -11.22 5.98 -5.82
CA ALA A 77 -11.07 5.71 -4.39
C ALA A 77 -11.88 4.49 -3.96
N ARG A 78 -13.13 4.37 -4.42
CA ARG A 78 -13.98 3.20 -4.14
C ARG A 78 -13.37 1.91 -4.65
N VAL A 79 -12.80 1.91 -5.85
CA VAL A 79 -12.16 0.74 -6.44
C VAL A 79 -10.88 0.37 -5.68
N LYS A 80 -9.98 1.31 -5.46
CA LYS A 80 -8.73 1.07 -4.69
C LYS A 80 -9.03 0.64 -3.24
N ALA A 81 -10.08 1.18 -2.61
CA ALA A 81 -10.49 0.80 -1.26
C ALA A 81 -10.91 -0.67 -1.14
N THR A 82 -11.23 -1.37 -2.24
CA THR A 82 -11.55 -2.80 -2.22
C THR A 82 -10.43 -3.62 -1.59
N VAL A 83 -9.16 -3.25 -1.83
CA VAL A 83 -7.99 -3.91 -1.24
C VAL A 83 -8.02 -3.81 0.29
N VAL A 84 -8.15 -2.60 0.83
CA VAL A 84 -8.11 -2.38 2.30
C VAL A 84 -9.40 -2.81 3.00
N ARG A 85 -10.51 -2.89 2.29
CA ARG A 85 -11.77 -3.47 2.81
C ARG A 85 -11.74 -4.99 2.91
N SER A 86 -10.84 -5.66 2.20
CA SER A 86 -10.63 -7.10 2.31
C SER A 86 -9.74 -7.51 3.49
N ILE A 87 -9.22 -6.55 4.24
CA ILE A 87 -8.34 -6.83 5.39
C ILE A 87 -9.13 -7.52 6.51
N LYS A 88 -8.51 -8.53 7.13
CA LYS A 88 -9.01 -9.17 8.34
C LYS A 88 -9.13 -8.16 9.49
N LYS A 89 -10.03 -8.40 10.45
CA LYS A 89 -10.27 -7.48 11.57
C LYS A 89 -9.01 -7.16 12.39
N ASP A 90 -8.12 -8.13 12.53
CA ASP A 90 -6.84 -8.04 13.23
C ASP A 90 -5.67 -7.65 12.32
N GLY A 91 -5.92 -7.48 11.02
CA GLY A 91 -4.95 -7.04 10.03
C GLY A 91 -4.70 -5.53 10.03
N TRP A 92 -3.94 -5.06 9.05
CA TRP A 92 -3.47 -3.68 8.98
C TRP A 92 -3.72 -3.03 7.61
N ALA A 93 -4.32 -1.85 7.63
CA ALA A 93 -4.32 -0.94 6.49
C ALA A 93 -3.13 0.02 6.62
N VAL A 94 -2.36 0.16 5.55
CA VAL A 94 -1.26 1.14 5.46
C VAL A 94 -1.65 2.21 4.46
N LEU A 95 -1.82 3.45 4.91
CA LEU A 95 -2.42 4.53 4.15
C LEU A 95 -1.54 5.77 4.11
N ASN A 96 -1.55 6.46 2.98
CA ASN A 96 -0.82 7.72 2.80
C ASN A 96 -1.50 8.85 3.61
N ALA A 97 -0.77 9.44 4.56
CA ALA A 97 -1.23 10.56 5.37
C ALA A 97 -1.32 11.90 4.61
N GLU A 98 -0.70 11.97 3.42
CA GLU A 98 -0.72 13.14 2.55
C GLU A 98 -1.91 13.13 1.57
N ASP A 99 -2.63 12.00 1.48
CA ASP A 99 -3.73 11.79 0.54
C ASP A 99 -5.08 11.85 1.26
N GLU A 100 -5.89 12.84 0.91
CA GLU A 100 -7.20 13.06 1.56
C GLU A 100 -8.19 11.91 1.34
N TYR A 101 -8.12 11.18 0.21
CA TYR A 101 -8.95 10.01 -0.04
C TYR A 101 -8.52 8.83 0.84
N CYS A 102 -7.22 8.64 1.06
CA CYS A 102 -6.71 7.67 2.03
C CYS A 102 -7.23 7.99 3.44
N LEU A 103 -7.23 9.26 3.85
CA LEU A 103 -7.75 9.70 5.14
C LEU A 103 -9.29 9.53 5.26
N LYS A 104 -10.03 9.73 4.16
CA LYS A 104 -11.47 9.44 4.12
C LYS A 104 -11.75 7.94 4.26
N ILE A 105 -11.04 7.11 3.50
CA ILE A 105 -11.16 5.64 3.55
C ILE A 105 -10.89 5.11 4.95
N ALA A 106 -9.88 5.65 5.63
CA ALA A 106 -9.49 5.24 6.97
C ALA A 106 -10.65 5.26 7.99
N LYS A 107 -11.61 6.19 7.83
CA LYS A 107 -12.76 6.35 8.74
C LYS A 107 -13.74 5.19 8.71
N ASP A 108 -13.79 4.47 7.58
CA ASP A 108 -14.75 3.40 7.33
C ASP A 108 -14.16 1.99 7.52
N LEU A 109 -12.87 1.89 7.91
CA LEU A 109 -12.20 0.62 8.09
C LEU A 109 -12.38 0.06 9.50
N ASN A 110 -12.56 -1.27 9.59
CA ASN A 110 -12.72 -2.02 10.85
C ASN A 110 -11.48 -2.88 11.16
N CYS A 111 -10.29 -2.43 10.76
CA CYS A 111 -9.01 -3.08 11.04
C CYS A 111 -8.03 -2.09 11.70
N ASN A 112 -6.83 -2.54 12.02
CA ASN A 112 -5.79 -1.63 12.48
C ASN A 112 -5.33 -0.72 11.33
N ILE A 113 -4.92 0.51 11.65
CA ILE A 113 -4.46 1.47 10.65
C ILE A 113 -3.09 2.00 11.02
N ALA A 114 -2.17 1.92 10.08
CA ALA A 114 -0.90 2.62 10.07
C ALA A 114 -0.89 3.63 8.91
N TYR A 115 -0.11 4.69 9.07
CA TYR A 115 0.02 5.72 8.06
C TYR A 115 1.48 5.86 7.62
N PHE A 116 1.70 6.48 6.46
CA PHE A 116 3.02 6.91 6.04
C PHE A 116 2.98 8.30 5.41
N SER A 117 4.14 8.96 5.39
CA SER A 117 4.36 10.23 4.70
C SER A 117 5.82 10.31 4.25
N LEU A 118 6.06 10.91 3.09
CA LEU A 118 7.42 11.21 2.63
C LEU A 118 7.97 12.49 3.26
N ASP A 119 7.10 13.34 3.80
CA ASP A 119 7.46 14.56 4.49
C ASP A 119 7.44 14.37 6.00
N GLU A 120 8.60 14.45 6.64
CA GLU A 120 8.73 14.38 8.11
C GLU A 120 7.99 15.51 8.86
N ASN A 121 7.68 16.60 8.15
CA ASN A 121 6.99 17.78 8.68
C ASN A 121 5.49 17.80 8.32
N ASN A 122 4.96 16.79 7.67
CA ASN A 122 3.54 16.73 7.33
C ASN A 122 2.68 16.82 8.61
N GLU A 123 1.87 17.86 8.70
CA GLU A 123 1.07 18.16 9.90
C GLU A 123 0.12 17.03 10.28
N THR A 124 -0.52 16.42 9.27
CA THR A 124 -1.44 15.28 9.48
C THR A 124 -0.71 14.06 10.04
N ALA A 125 0.42 13.71 9.45
CA ALA A 125 1.25 12.60 9.91
C ALA A 125 1.74 12.82 11.35
N LEU A 126 2.22 14.03 11.67
CA LEU A 126 2.67 14.39 13.00
C LEU A 126 1.53 14.36 14.03
N LYS A 127 0.34 14.85 13.66
CA LYS A 127 -0.86 14.79 14.51
C LYS A 127 -1.27 13.36 14.78
N LEU A 128 -1.36 12.51 13.76
CA LEU A 128 -1.70 11.09 13.89
C LEU A 128 -0.71 10.35 14.80
N ALA A 129 0.59 10.62 14.65
CA ALA A 129 1.60 10.03 15.51
C ALA A 129 1.42 10.45 16.99
N LYS A 130 1.17 11.75 17.26
CA LYS A 130 0.88 12.26 18.62
C LYS A 130 -0.38 11.63 19.23
N GLU A 131 -1.38 11.33 18.41
CA GLU A 131 -2.60 10.61 18.82
C GLU A 131 -2.36 9.10 19.08
N GLY A 132 -1.13 8.63 18.98
CA GLY A 132 -0.76 7.24 19.24
C GLY A 132 -0.96 6.30 18.06
N LYS A 133 -1.21 6.82 16.85
CA LYS A 133 -1.23 6.02 15.63
C LYS A 133 0.20 5.68 15.20
N ILE A 134 0.35 4.54 14.51
CA ILE A 134 1.63 4.18 13.89
C ILE A 134 1.77 4.99 12.60
N VAL A 135 2.87 5.72 12.48
CA VAL A 135 3.18 6.53 11.30
C VAL A 135 4.63 6.31 10.89
N ALA A 136 4.84 5.86 9.65
CA ALA A 136 6.16 5.81 9.04
C ALA A 136 6.45 7.12 8.29
N VAL A 137 7.62 7.69 8.48
CA VAL A 137 8.06 8.89 7.77
C VAL A 137 9.47 8.73 7.22
N TYR A 138 9.75 9.44 6.13
CA TYR A 138 11.11 9.62 5.67
C TYR A 138 11.74 10.81 6.42
N GLU A 139 12.67 10.52 7.33
CA GLU A 139 13.27 11.51 8.22
C GLU A 139 14.80 11.39 8.24
N ASN A 140 15.50 12.47 7.92
CA ASN A 140 16.98 12.51 7.96
C ASN A 140 17.67 11.34 7.25
N GLY A 141 17.14 10.90 6.13
CA GLY A 141 17.71 9.81 5.33
C GLY A 141 17.30 8.40 5.80
N PHE A 142 16.38 8.28 6.76
CA PHE A 142 15.90 7.02 7.30
C PHE A 142 14.38 6.87 7.15
N ILE A 143 13.94 5.63 6.98
CA ILE A 143 12.57 5.24 7.25
C ILE A 143 12.41 5.16 8.76
N THR A 144 11.56 6.00 9.32
CA THR A 144 11.39 6.14 10.77
C THR A 144 9.92 5.91 11.14
N ILE A 145 9.65 5.03 12.10
CA ILE A 145 8.30 4.82 12.65
C ILE A 145 8.15 5.63 13.92
N LYS A 146 7.03 6.34 14.03
CA LYS A 146 6.62 7.17 15.17
C LYS A 146 5.28 6.69 15.74
N LYS A 147 5.14 6.73 17.08
CA LYS A 147 3.87 6.46 17.79
C LYS A 147 3.89 7.13 19.15
N GLY A 148 3.14 8.22 19.35
CA GLY A 148 3.27 9.05 20.54
C GLY A 148 4.70 9.59 20.68
N GLU A 149 5.28 9.40 21.85
CA GLU A 149 6.69 9.75 22.12
C GLU A 149 7.69 8.68 21.62
N TRP A 150 7.21 7.53 21.21
CA TRP A 150 8.05 6.45 20.73
C TRP A 150 8.49 6.66 19.29
N LYS A 151 9.77 6.41 19.00
CA LYS A 151 10.37 6.57 17.69
C LYS A 151 11.45 5.52 17.46
N ILE A 152 11.42 4.89 16.29
CA ILE A 152 12.46 3.94 15.85
C ILE A 152 12.86 4.20 14.40
N ARG A 153 14.13 4.22 14.13
CA ARG A 153 14.69 4.14 12.77
C ARG A 153 14.71 2.68 12.32
N VAL A 154 14.02 2.41 11.22
CA VAL A 154 13.89 1.05 10.69
C VAL A 154 15.02 0.73 9.73
N GLU A 155 15.21 1.60 8.72
CA GLU A 155 16.21 1.37 7.69
C GLU A 155 16.67 2.71 7.08
N LYS A 156 17.91 2.71 6.59
CA LYS A 156 18.45 3.83 5.84
C LYS A 156 17.93 3.79 4.40
N ALA A 157 17.40 4.91 3.92
CA ALA A 157 16.81 4.96 2.58
C ALA A 157 17.79 4.56 1.46
N THR A 158 19.08 4.83 1.62
CA THR A 158 20.13 4.42 0.66
C THR A 158 20.28 2.90 0.54
N HIS A 159 19.82 2.13 1.51
CA HIS A 159 19.83 0.67 1.47
C HIS A 159 18.61 0.07 0.77
N VAL A 160 17.57 0.88 0.54
CA VAL A 160 16.38 0.45 -0.19
C VAL A 160 16.71 0.50 -1.70
N PRO A 161 16.71 -0.64 -2.41
CA PRO A 161 17.15 -0.69 -3.82
C PRO A 161 16.42 0.28 -4.74
N LEU A 162 15.12 0.50 -4.53
CA LEU A 162 14.28 1.40 -5.33
C LEU A 162 14.73 2.87 -5.24
N THR A 163 15.46 3.26 -4.21
CA THR A 163 15.95 4.64 -4.05
C THR A 163 17.20 4.94 -4.88
N LEU A 164 17.73 3.98 -5.64
CA LEU A 164 18.97 4.10 -6.40
C LEU A 164 20.14 4.65 -5.55
N GLY A 165 20.31 4.11 -4.34
CA GLY A 165 21.30 4.56 -3.38
C GLY A 165 20.96 5.92 -2.75
N GLY A 166 19.69 6.24 -2.61
CA GLY A 166 19.20 7.51 -2.02
C GLY A 166 19.18 8.70 -2.99
N LYS A 167 19.44 8.46 -4.28
CA LYS A 167 19.40 9.52 -5.31
C LYS A 167 17.97 9.88 -5.73
N ALA A 168 17.03 8.98 -5.51
CA ALA A 168 15.63 9.19 -5.82
C ALA A 168 14.77 8.93 -4.58
N LYS A 169 13.87 9.87 -4.29
CA LYS A 169 12.77 9.67 -3.33
C LYS A 169 11.61 9.06 -4.09
N PHE A 170 11.70 7.77 -4.43
CA PHE A 170 10.54 7.11 -4.97
C PHE A 170 9.53 6.89 -3.85
N MET A 171 8.32 7.16 -4.20
CA MET A 171 7.18 6.73 -3.42
C MET A 171 7.15 5.20 -3.50
N ILE A 172 7.37 4.61 -2.41
CA ILE A 172 7.22 3.19 -2.17
C ILE A 172 5.81 2.98 -1.67
#